data_70ce946880b3f6b753fc9707af71dfd5
#
_entry.id   70ce946880b3f6b753fc9707af71dfd5
#
_cell.length_a   1.000
_cell.length_b   1.000
_cell.length_c   1.000
_cell.angle_alpha   90.00
_cell.angle_beta   90.00
_cell.angle_gamma   90.00
#
_symmetry.space_group_name_H-M   'P 1'
#
loop_
_entity.id
_entity.type
_entity.pdbx_description
1 polymer ?
#
loop_
_entity_poly.entity_id
_entity_poly.type
_entity_poly.pdbx_seq_one_letter_code
_entity_poly.pdbx_strand_id
1 'polypeptide(L)'
;MPTIEISDLRPDKVLSFDLIDILRLIEPFGLGLDWYFFEFELGSFLGARENKVSERTLSLWRNIKKSQDGTRVSWNDLTDFALNLIQTDMALLVGVAPGSTRPTEPFDLSSEDFDIVIQAVDCAFWAVTARNEEVITRIKNHFHSTEIVEKAQRYF
;
A
#
# COMPACT_ATOMS: atom_id res chain seq x y z
N MET A 1 -14.17 3.30 9.61
CA MET A 1 -13.71 3.54 8.23
C MET A 1 -13.93 2.27 7.42
N PRO A 2 -14.54 2.36 6.24
CA PRO A 2 -14.72 1.20 5.39
C PRO A 2 -13.40 0.70 4.82
N THR A 3 -13.31 -0.60 4.61
CA THR A 3 -12.20 -1.26 3.94
C THR A 3 -12.72 -1.92 2.67
N ILE A 4 -11.98 -1.82 1.58
CA ILE A 4 -12.23 -2.57 0.36
C ILE A 4 -11.09 -3.57 0.14
N GLU A 5 -11.45 -4.84 -0.01
CA GLU A 5 -10.55 -5.91 -0.40
C GLU A 5 -10.59 -6.08 -1.92
N ILE A 6 -9.42 -6.28 -2.53
CA ILE A 6 -9.24 -6.35 -3.98
C ILE A 6 -8.50 -7.64 -4.31
N SER A 7 -9.13 -8.50 -5.08
CA SER A 7 -8.59 -9.84 -5.43
C SER A 7 -8.66 -10.14 -6.92
N ASP A 8 -8.52 -9.13 -7.78
CA ASP A 8 -8.47 -9.32 -9.22
C ASP A 8 -7.32 -10.25 -9.61
N LEU A 9 -7.64 -11.35 -10.29
CA LEU A 9 -6.69 -12.39 -10.65
C LEU A 9 -6.51 -12.50 -12.17
N ARG A 10 -5.29 -12.84 -12.58
CA ARG A 10 -4.99 -13.34 -13.93
C ARG A 10 -5.47 -14.79 -14.07
N PRO A 11 -5.53 -15.35 -15.30
CA PRO A 11 -5.92 -16.76 -15.53
C PRO A 11 -5.07 -17.78 -14.76
N ASP A 12 -3.81 -17.44 -14.43
CA ASP A 12 -2.89 -18.26 -13.63
C ASP A 12 -3.09 -18.14 -12.11
N LYS A 13 -4.15 -17.45 -11.67
CA LYS A 13 -4.52 -17.19 -10.27
C LYS A 13 -3.52 -16.32 -9.48
N VAL A 14 -2.68 -15.56 -10.18
CA VAL A 14 -1.84 -14.52 -9.60
C VAL A 14 -2.58 -13.18 -9.69
N LEU A 15 -2.39 -12.28 -8.72
CA LEU A 15 -2.98 -10.94 -8.77
C LEU A 15 -2.56 -10.22 -10.07
N SER A 16 -3.53 -9.59 -10.73
CA SER A 16 -3.33 -8.89 -12.00
C SER A 16 -2.82 -7.47 -11.85
N PHE A 17 -2.59 -7.01 -10.62
CA PHE A 17 -2.21 -5.64 -10.25
C PHE A 17 -1.26 -5.66 -9.07
N ASP A 18 -0.63 -4.53 -8.80
CA ASP A 18 0.21 -4.32 -7.62
C ASP A 18 0.04 -2.90 -7.08
N LEU A 19 0.85 -2.51 -6.12
CA LEU A 19 0.77 -1.23 -5.40
C LEU A 19 0.63 -0.02 -6.33
N ILE A 20 1.35 0.02 -7.44
CA ILE A 20 1.30 1.16 -8.36
C ILE A 20 -0.10 1.42 -8.92
N ASP A 21 -0.87 0.37 -9.17
CA ASP A 21 -2.23 0.49 -9.71
C ASP A 21 -3.17 1.13 -8.68
N ILE A 22 -3.01 0.76 -7.41
CA ILE A 22 -3.75 1.36 -6.30
C ILE A 22 -3.36 2.84 -6.14
N LEU A 23 -2.05 3.13 -6.11
CA LEU A 23 -1.55 4.50 -5.91
C LEU A 23 -2.05 5.46 -6.99
N ARG A 24 -2.10 5.03 -8.25
CA ARG A 24 -2.65 5.84 -9.36
C ARG A 24 -4.11 6.23 -9.14
N LEU A 25 -4.92 5.33 -8.59
CA LEU A 25 -6.33 5.60 -8.30
C LEU A 25 -6.54 6.58 -7.16
N ILE A 26 -5.68 6.48 -6.14
CA ILE A 26 -5.79 7.30 -4.93
C ILE A 26 -4.96 8.58 -4.95
N GLU A 27 -4.22 8.86 -6.02
CA GLU A 27 -3.32 10.01 -6.13
C GLU A 27 -3.95 11.34 -5.67
N PRO A 28 -5.19 11.70 -6.06
CA PRO A 28 -5.81 12.95 -5.63
C PRO A 28 -5.96 13.07 -4.10
N PHE A 29 -6.00 11.97 -3.40
CA PHE A 29 -6.17 11.91 -1.93
C PHE A 29 -4.85 11.61 -1.22
N GLY A 30 -3.97 10.84 -1.86
CA GLY A 30 -2.72 10.36 -1.29
C GLY A 30 -1.54 11.30 -1.43
N LEU A 31 -1.53 12.14 -2.49
CA LEU A 31 -0.43 13.06 -2.80
C LEU A 31 -0.10 14.03 -1.66
N GLY A 32 -1.10 14.48 -0.92
CA GLY A 32 -0.96 15.43 0.19
C GLY A 32 -0.72 14.79 1.56
N LEU A 33 -0.64 13.48 1.65
CA LEU A 33 -0.44 12.78 2.92
C LEU A 33 1.04 12.51 3.22
N ASP A 34 1.36 12.40 4.50
CA ASP A 34 2.62 11.83 4.96
C ASP A 34 2.49 10.30 5.00
N TRP A 35 3.38 9.61 4.31
CA TRP A 35 3.33 8.15 4.17
C TRP A 35 4.42 7.46 4.97
N TYR A 36 4.06 6.28 5.53
CA TYR A 36 4.96 5.42 6.29
C TYR A 36 4.79 3.96 5.88
N PHE A 37 5.93 3.28 5.60
CA PHE A 37 5.99 1.82 5.48
C PHE A 37 6.25 1.21 6.86
N PHE A 38 5.41 0.27 7.28
CA PHE A 38 5.61 -0.51 8.51
C PHE A 38 6.01 -1.95 8.23
N GLU A 39 5.47 -2.55 7.18
CA GLU A 39 5.80 -3.88 6.72
C GLU A 39 5.99 -3.87 5.21
N PHE A 40 6.95 -4.65 4.75
CA PHE A 40 7.13 -4.89 3.33
C PHE A 40 7.92 -6.17 3.09
N GLU A 41 7.26 -7.16 2.45
CA GLU A 41 7.89 -8.35 1.91
C GLU A 41 7.67 -8.42 0.41
N LEU A 42 8.74 -8.65 -0.31
CA LEU A 42 8.81 -8.57 -1.74
C LEU A 42 8.85 -9.96 -2.37
N GLY A 43 7.91 -10.24 -3.27
CA GLY A 43 8.01 -11.40 -4.16
C GLY A 43 8.99 -11.15 -5.30
N SER A 44 8.92 -9.99 -5.99
CA SER A 44 9.86 -9.65 -7.04
C SER A 44 9.87 -8.17 -7.42
N PHE A 45 11.05 -7.68 -7.86
CA PHE A 45 11.23 -6.40 -8.54
C PHE A 45 11.27 -6.57 -10.06
N LEU A 46 10.66 -5.65 -10.79
CA LEU A 46 10.70 -5.61 -12.25
C LEU A 46 12.14 -5.57 -12.77
N GLY A 47 12.96 -4.70 -12.18
CA GLY A 47 14.36 -4.54 -12.58
C GLY A 47 15.28 -5.65 -12.12
N ALA A 48 14.89 -6.51 -11.19
CA ALA A 48 15.74 -7.61 -10.72
C ALA A 48 16.04 -8.63 -11.82
N ARG A 49 15.09 -8.83 -12.74
CA ARG A 49 15.29 -9.71 -13.91
C ARG A 49 16.25 -9.12 -14.94
N GLU A 50 16.40 -7.82 -14.97
CA GLU A 50 17.16 -7.07 -15.96
C GLU A 50 18.40 -6.37 -15.37
N ASN A 51 18.72 -6.56 -14.08
CA ASN A 51 19.75 -5.84 -13.34
C ASN A 51 19.61 -4.31 -13.41
N LYS A 52 18.37 -3.79 -13.46
CA LYS A 52 18.06 -2.37 -13.66
C LYS A 52 17.29 -1.70 -12.53
N VAL A 53 17.21 -2.32 -11.35
CA VAL A 53 16.59 -1.67 -10.19
C VAL A 53 17.43 -0.48 -9.77
N SER A 54 16.81 0.69 -9.63
CA SER A 54 17.53 1.90 -9.23
C SER A 54 18.12 1.75 -7.82
N GLU A 55 19.27 2.37 -7.58
CA GLU A 55 19.89 2.40 -6.25
C GLU A 55 18.95 3.08 -5.22
N ARG A 56 18.16 4.06 -5.63
CA ARG A 56 17.16 4.73 -4.79
C ARG A 56 16.09 3.76 -4.30
N THR A 57 15.56 2.92 -5.19
CA THR A 57 14.58 1.88 -4.86
C THR A 57 15.19 0.85 -3.90
N LEU A 58 16.40 0.38 -4.16
CA LEU A 58 17.09 -0.56 -3.28
C LEU A 58 17.39 0.04 -1.90
N SER A 59 17.79 1.30 -1.86
CA SER A 59 18.06 2.01 -0.61
C SER A 59 16.78 2.15 0.24
N LEU A 60 15.67 2.52 -0.38
CA LEU A 60 14.37 2.59 0.31
C LEU A 60 13.97 1.21 0.85
N TRP A 61 14.07 0.17 0.06
CA TRP A 61 13.76 -1.20 0.48
C TRP A 61 14.60 -1.64 1.69
N ARG A 62 15.92 -1.38 1.67
CA ARG A 62 16.81 -1.67 2.79
C ARG A 62 16.40 -0.91 4.06
N ASN A 63 16.01 0.36 3.92
CA ASN A 63 15.54 1.17 5.03
C ASN A 63 14.25 0.63 5.65
N ILE A 64 13.29 0.23 4.82
CA ILE A 64 12.04 -0.40 5.29
C ILE A 64 12.35 -1.67 6.08
N LYS A 65 13.22 -2.53 5.55
CA LYS A 65 13.63 -3.78 6.21
C LYS A 65 14.31 -3.60 7.56
N LYS A 66 15.05 -2.51 7.73
CA LYS A 66 15.80 -2.22 8.97
C LYS A 66 14.96 -1.48 10.01
N SER A 67 13.92 -0.78 9.61
CA SER A 67 13.13 0.05 10.51
C SER A 67 12.15 -0.80 11.30
N GLN A 68 12.15 -0.63 12.63
CA GLN A 68 11.15 -1.21 13.52
C GLN A 68 9.95 -0.27 13.73
N ASP A 69 10.12 1.04 13.48
CA ASP A 69 9.16 2.09 13.78
C ASP A 69 8.50 2.69 12.53
N GLY A 70 8.61 2.01 11.41
CA GLY A 70 8.12 2.50 10.12
C GLY A 70 9.11 3.45 9.42
N THR A 71 9.09 3.48 8.11
CA THR A 71 9.93 4.32 7.27
C THR A 71 9.09 5.37 6.57
N ARG A 72 9.38 6.65 6.84
CA ARG A 72 8.73 7.74 6.12
C ARG A 72 9.17 7.76 4.66
N VAL A 73 8.21 7.97 3.76
CA VAL A 73 8.45 8.04 2.32
C VAL A 73 7.64 9.18 1.70
N SER A 74 8.25 9.95 0.80
CA SER A 74 7.53 10.94 0.00
C SER A 74 6.62 10.24 -1.03
N TRP A 75 5.59 10.92 -1.51
CA TRP A 75 4.73 10.39 -2.57
C TRP A 75 5.52 10.01 -3.84
N ASN A 76 6.47 10.85 -4.23
CA ASN A 76 7.29 10.58 -5.41
C ASN A 76 8.17 9.34 -5.21
N ASP A 77 8.79 9.18 -4.05
CA ASP A 77 9.60 8.00 -3.74
C ASP A 77 8.73 6.74 -3.64
N LEU A 78 7.55 6.86 -3.08
CA LEU A 78 6.59 5.77 -2.98
C LEU A 78 6.14 5.29 -4.38
N THR A 79 5.79 6.20 -5.27
CA THR A 79 5.39 5.87 -6.64
C THR A 79 6.54 5.32 -7.47
N ASP A 80 7.73 5.88 -7.36
CA ASP A 80 8.93 5.35 -8.02
C ASP A 80 9.27 3.94 -7.53
N PHE A 81 9.18 3.72 -6.23
CA PHE A 81 9.35 2.39 -5.64
C PHE A 81 8.32 1.40 -6.19
N ALA A 82 7.05 1.78 -6.19
CA ALA A 82 5.96 0.92 -6.65
C ALA A 82 6.07 0.56 -8.15
N LEU A 83 6.60 1.44 -8.98
CA LEU A 83 6.86 1.16 -10.40
C LEU A 83 7.87 0.04 -10.64
N ASN A 84 8.75 -0.24 -9.68
CA ASN A 84 9.75 -1.31 -9.78
C ASN A 84 9.25 -2.67 -9.26
N LEU A 85 8.05 -2.74 -8.69
CA LEU A 85 7.48 -3.97 -8.15
C LEU A 85 6.80 -4.78 -9.24
N ILE A 86 7.00 -6.10 -9.24
CA ILE A 86 6.19 -7.05 -10.00
C ILE A 86 5.15 -7.67 -9.08
N GLN A 87 5.56 -8.07 -7.89
CA GLN A 87 4.73 -8.76 -6.92
C GLN A 87 5.14 -8.36 -5.51
N THR A 88 4.15 -7.96 -4.73
CA THR A 88 4.30 -7.68 -3.30
C THR A 88 3.62 -8.79 -2.52
N ASP A 89 4.36 -9.45 -1.63
CA ASP A 89 3.82 -10.54 -0.81
C ASP A 89 3.08 -9.99 0.40
N MET A 90 3.71 -9.11 1.15
CA MET A 90 3.13 -8.43 2.31
C MET A 90 3.55 -6.96 2.32
N ALA A 91 2.62 -6.09 2.66
CA ALA A 91 2.89 -4.68 2.86
C ALA A 91 1.90 -4.04 3.84
N LEU A 92 2.39 -3.09 4.60
CA LEU A 92 1.56 -2.21 5.41
C LEU A 92 2.06 -0.78 5.23
N LEU A 93 1.23 0.04 4.58
CA LEU A 93 1.45 1.47 4.38
C LEU A 93 0.36 2.25 5.08
N VAL A 94 0.76 3.34 5.71
CA VAL A 94 -0.14 4.26 6.42
C VAL A 94 0.06 5.67 5.93
N GLY A 95 -1.02 6.31 5.46
CA GLY A 95 -1.07 7.71 5.09
C GLY A 95 -1.82 8.51 6.14
N VAL A 96 -1.20 9.59 6.62
CA VAL A 96 -1.75 10.50 7.63
C VAL A 96 -1.73 11.93 7.14
N ALA A 97 -2.60 12.78 7.70
CA ALA A 97 -2.62 14.21 7.39
C ALA A 97 -1.24 14.84 7.67
N PRO A 98 -0.80 15.80 6.83
CA PRO A 98 0.49 16.47 7.02
C PRO A 98 0.58 17.10 8.40
N GLY A 99 1.73 16.94 9.06
CA GLY A 99 1.98 17.46 10.40
C GLY A 99 1.33 16.66 11.53
N SER A 100 0.66 15.56 11.23
CA SER A 100 0.15 14.64 12.26
C SER A 100 1.28 13.92 12.96
N THR A 101 1.00 13.46 14.19
CA THR A 101 1.94 12.61 14.92
C THR A 101 2.24 11.34 14.12
N ARG A 102 3.51 10.96 14.06
CA ARG A 102 3.94 9.72 13.42
C ARG A 102 3.19 8.53 14.03
N PRO A 103 2.59 7.66 13.19
CA PRO A 103 2.00 6.43 13.69
C PRO A 103 3.04 5.56 14.38
N THR A 104 2.67 4.93 15.50
CA THR A 104 3.55 4.02 16.24
C THR A 104 2.84 2.68 16.46
N GLU A 105 3.60 1.61 16.33
CA GLU A 105 3.12 0.25 16.60
C GLU A 105 2.99 -0.03 18.13
N PRO A 106 2.01 -0.81 18.57
CA PRO A 106 0.84 -1.27 17.82
C PRO A 106 -0.19 -0.14 17.65
N PHE A 107 -0.81 -0.03 16.48
CA PHE A 107 -1.86 0.95 16.24
C PHE A 107 -3.19 0.30 15.88
N ASP A 108 -4.27 0.95 16.27
CA ASP A 108 -5.64 0.52 15.98
C ASP A 108 -6.11 1.17 14.67
N LEU A 109 -6.34 0.37 13.64
CA LEU A 109 -6.85 0.86 12.35
C LEU A 109 -8.28 1.39 12.42
N SER A 110 -9.00 1.15 13.52
CA SER A 110 -10.31 1.77 13.76
C SER A 110 -10.21 3.21 14.29
N SER A 111 -8.99 3.66 14.68
CA SER A 111 -8.78 5.01 15.16
C SER A 111 -8.90 6.03 14.03
N GLU A 112 -9.31 7.24 14.36
CA GLU A 112 -9.41 8.34 13.39
C GLU A 112 -8.07 9.00 13.05
N ASP A 113 -6.95 8.40 13.45
CA ASP A 113 -5.62 8.95 13.26
C ASP A 113 -5.06 8.74 11.85
N PHE A 114 -5.70 7.87 11.06
CA PHE A 114 -5.28 7.53 9.71
C PHE A 114 -6.25 8.07 8.67
N ASP A 115 -5.73 8.48 7.51
CA ASP A 115 -6.55 8.85 6.35
C ASP A 115 -6.69 7.71 5.37
N ILE A 116 -5.59 7.01 5.06
CA ILE A 116 -5.57 5.84 4.18
C ILE A 116 -4.60 4.80 4.74
N VAL A 117 -5.03 3.53 4.75
CA VAL A 117 -4.17 2.40 5.06
C VAL A 117 -4.24 1.40 3.91
N ILE A 118 -3.07 0.94 3.44
CA ILE A 118 -2.96 -0.03 2.35
C ILE A 118 -2.22 -1.25 2.86
N GLN A 119 -2.81 -2.43 2.68
CA GLN A 119 -2.24 -3.71 3.09
C GLN A 119 -2.19 -4.68 1.90
N ALA A 120 -1.04 -5.29 1.66
CA ALA A 120 -0.94 -6.49 0.83
C ALA A 120 -0.93 -7.71 1.74
N VAL A 121 -1.73 -8.70 1.44
CA VAL A 121 -1.94 -9.86 2.30
C VAL A 121 -1.60 -11.15 1.57
N ASP A 122 -0.42 -11.68 1.88
CA ASP A 122 0.06 -13.02 1.47
C ASP A 122 -0.17 -13.34 -0.02
N CYS A 123 0.10 -12.39 -0.90
CA CYS A 123 -0.13 -12.49 -2.36
C CYS A 123 -1.59 -12.79 -2.75
N ALA A 124 -2.52 -12.79 -1.82
CA ALA A 124 -3.90 -13.20 -2.04
C ALA A 124 -4.82 -12.04 -2.41
N PHE A 125 -4.66 -10.90 -1.76
CA PHE A 125 -5.45 -9.70 -1.99
C PHE A 125 -4.77 -8.45 -1.43
N TRP A 126 -5.28 -7.29 -1.84
CA TRP A 126 -4.96 -6.01 -1.24
C TRP A 126 -6.17 -5.48 -0.48
N ALA A 127 -5.94 -4.85 0.65
CA ALA A 127 -6.97 -4.17 1.42
C ALA A 127 -6.65 -2.67 1.52
N VAL A 128 -7.62 -1.83 1.21
CA VAL A 128 -7.51 -0.37 1.35
C VAL A 128 -8.59 0.11 2.30
N THR A 129 -8.17 0.69 3.41
CA THR A 129 -9.03 1.36 4.38
C THR A 129 -8.88 2.86 4.17
N ALA A 130 -9.98 3.60 4.06
CA ALA A 130 -9.92 5.03 3.84
C ALA A 130 -11.03 5.76 4.60
N ARG A 131 -10.67 6.93 5.15
CA ARG A 131 -11.64 7.85 5.76
C ARG A 131 -12.55 8.48 4.72
N ASN A 132 -11.99 8.84 3.57
CA ASN A 132 -12.75 9.39 2.45
C ASN A 132 -13.36 8.25 1.62
N GLU A 133 -14.68 8.16 1.63
CA GLU A 133 -15.42 7.12 0.89
C GLU A 133 -15.22 7.19 -0.63
N GLU A 134 -14.83 8.33 -1.17
CA GLU A 134 -14.53 8.45 -2.61
C GLU A 134 -13.34 7.58 -3.02
N VAL A 135 -12.37 7.38 -2.13
CA VAL A 135 -11.24 6.43 -2.35
C VAL A 135 -11.79 5.03 -2.59
N ILE A 136 -12.69 4.58 -1.72
CA ILE A 136 -13.32 3.25 -1.83
C ILE A 136 -14.13 3.13 -3.13
N THR A 137 -14.91 4.17 -3.47
CA THR A 137 -15.71 4.21 -4.70
C THR A 137 -14.83 4.12 -5.96
N ARG A 138 -13.72 4.83 -6.02
CA ARG A 138 -12.78 4.77 -7.15
C ARG A 138 -12.19 3.38 -7.33
N ILE A 139 -11.76 2.76 -6.25
CA ILE A 139 -11.22 1.40 -6.26
C ILE A 139 -12.30 0.41 -6.74
N LYS A 140 -13.50 0.46 -6.16
CA LYS A 140 -14.61 -0.40 -6.53
C LYS A 140 -14.98 -0.29 -8.02
N ASN A 141 -14.95 0.91 -8.57
CA ASN A 141 -15.28 1.14 -9.97
C ASN A 141 -14.20 0.69 -10.95
N HIS A 142 -12.97 0.53 -10.50
CA HIS A 142 -11.83 0.15 -11.33
C HIS A 142 -11.59 -1.37 -11.36
N PHE A 143 -11.63 -2.00 -10.19
CA PHE A 143 -11.37 -3.44 -10.06
C PHE A 143 -12.65 -4.27 -10.18
N HIS A 144 -12.51 -5.53 -10.63
CA HIS A 144 -13.65 -6.42 -10.88
C HIS A 144 -14.02 -7.27 -9.67
N SER A 145 -13.04 -7.74 -8.92
CA SER A 145 -13.23 -8.61 -7.75
C SER A 145 -12.93 -7.83 -6.47
N THR A 146 -13.97 -7.19 -5.94
CA THR A 146 -13.86 -6.38 -4.72
C THR A 146 -14.91 -6.76 -3.70
N GLU A 147 -14.56 -6.69 -2.42
CA GLU A 147 -15.46 -6.86 -1.29
C GLU A 147 -15.31 -5.70 -0.31
N ILE A 148 -16.41 -5.13 0.15
CA ILE A 148 -16.42 -4.07 1.16
C ILE A 148 -16.63 -4.69 2.54
N VAL A 149 -15.68 -4.43 3.44
CA VAL A 149 -15.73 -4.81 4.85
C VAL A 149 -16.00 -3.57 5.69
N GLU A 150 -17.05 -3.62 6.52
CA GLU A 150 -17.48 -2.44 7.28
C GLU A 150 -16.48 -1.98 8.34
N LYS A 151 -15.63 -2.87 8.83
CA LYS A 151 -14.62 -2.54 9.85
C LYS A 151 -13.22 -2.63 9.30
N ALA A 152 -12.45 -1.57 9.56
CA ALA A 152 -11.02 -1.63 9.37
C ALA A 152 -10.42 -2.75 10.22
N GLN A 153 -9.62 -3.61 9.62
CA GLN A 153 -8.90 -4.64 10.34
C GLN A 153 -7.45 -4.75 9.86
N ARG A 154 -6.60 -5.15 10.76
CA ARG A 154 -5.23 -5.52 10.43
C ARG A 154 -5.19 -7.01 10.12
N TYR A 155 -4.53 -7.37 9.01
CA TYR A 155 -4.51 -8.76 8.53
C TYR A 155 -3.28 -9.54 8.99
N PHE A 156 -2.30 -8.88 9.60
CA PHE A 156 -1.07 -9.52 10.12
C PHE A 156 -0.40 -8.69 11.22
#